data_2fd0b6ec69253019a94e79b0de3412d3
#
_entry.id   2fd0b6ec69253019a94e79b0de3412d3
#
_cell.length_a   1.000
_cell.length_b   1.000
_cell.length_c   1.000
_cell.angle_alpha   90.00
_cell.angle_beta   90.00
_cell.angle_gamma   90.00
#
_symmetry.space_group_name_H-M   'P 1'
#
loop_
_entity.id
_entity.type
_entity.pdbx_description
1 polymer ?
#
loop_
_entity_poly.entity_id
_entity_poly.type
_entity_poly.pdbx_seq_one_letter_code
_entity_poly.pdbx_strand_id
1 'polypeptide(L)'
;MQEAWEGFKEGIWTGEVDVRDFIQKNYTPYEGDESFLAGPTERTKELWGEVLDLLLKEREQGGVLDMDTKIVTGIVSHPAGYIDNAHREKETIVGLQTDKPLKRALHVNGGIRIACQAASQHGYKVDENVVERYTFERKTHNAGVFDVYTPEMRACRSAHIITGLPDGYGRGRIIGDYRRVALYGVDYLIKDKEAQKASTPTVMTADNIRDREELQEQIRALGELKMMAETYGFDISNPATNTQEAIQWMYFAYLAAVKEQNGAAMSIGRTSTFIDIYAERDLANGTFTEEQIQEFVDHFIMKLRMVKFARTPEYQALFTGDPQWVTESIGGMGVDGRTLVTKMSYRYLHTLENMGTSPEPNMTVLWSTRLPENFKKFCAKTSVASSSIQYENDDLMRVYHGDDYGIACCVSSMRIGKEMQFFGARANLAKCLLYALNGGVDEVSKKQVGPKYRAVEGDTLDYDDVVAKYNDMMKWLAGVYVNSLNIIHYMHDKYCYERIQMALHDKHVHRWFATGIAGLSVV
;
A
#
# COMPACT_ATOMS: atom_id res chain seq x y z
N MET A 1 25.14 4.81 22.79
CA MET A 1 24.60 4.39 21.46
C MET A 1 24.25 2.92 21.57
N GLN A 2 23.17 2.46 20.93
CA GLN A 2 22.87 1.01 20.90
C GLN A 2 23.91 0.32 20.02
N GLU A 3 24.29 -0.91 20.36
CA GLU A 3 25.28 -1.70 19.61
C GLU A 3 24.92 -1.85 18.13
N ALA A 4 23.62 -2.03 17.82
CA ALA A 4 23.10 -2.13 16.46
C ALA A 4 23.33 -0.87 15.61
N TRP A 5 23.58 0.27 16.21
CA TRP A 5 23.83 1.56 15.54
C TRP A 5 25.33 1.86 15.37
N GLU A 6 26.19 0.94 15.74
CA GLU A 6 27.64 1.11 15.55
C GLU A 6 27.96 1.34 14.06
N GLY A 7 28.85 2.30 13.81
CA GLY A 7 29.22 2.73 12.46
C GLY A 7 28.29 3.76 11.83
N PHE A 8 27.14 4.07 12.42
CA PHE A 8 26.24 5.13 11.93
C PHE A 8 26.54 6.47 12.58
N LYS A 9 26.36 7.55 11.81
CA LYS A 9 26.49 8.93 12.29
C LYS A 9 25.25 9.32 13.08
N GLU A 10 25.48 9.89 14.26
CA GLU A 10 24.42 10.41 15.12
C GLU A 10 23.67 11.58 14.49
N GLY A 11 22.44 11.78 14.92
CA GLY A 11 21.58 12.86 14.52
C GLY A 11 20.36 12.97 15.44
N ILE A 12 19.35 13.68 15.02
CA ILE A 12 18.06 13.78 15.72
C ILE A 12 17.46 12.38 15.91
N TRP A 13 17.61 11.53 14.93
CA TRP A 13 17.11 10.16 14.90
C TRP A 13 17.59 9.28 16.09
N THR A 14 18.70 9.62 16.74
CA THR A 14 19.17 8.85 17.92
C THR A 14 18.35 9.12 19.18
N GLY A 15 17.63 10.22 19.25
CA GLY A 15 16.79 10.63 20.38
C GLY A 15 15.29 10.64 20.11
N GLU A 16 14.89 10.74 18.84
CA GLU A 16 13.51 10.81 18.38
C GLU A 16 13.33 9.88 17.17
N VAL A 17 12.07 9.50 16.87
CA VAL A 17 11.77 8.72 15.67
C VAL A 17 11.85 9.61 14.43
N ASP A 18 12.99 9.63 13.77
CA ASP A 18 13.23 10.37 12.52
C ASP A 18 14.09 9.57 11.53
N VAL A 19 13.43 8.74 10.71
CA VAL A 19 14.11 7.93 9.68
C VAL A 19 14.72 8.82 8.59
N ARG A 20 14.12 9.96 8.29
CA ARG A 20 14.67 10.88 7.30
C ARG A 20 16.02 11.45 7.76
N ASP A 21 16.15 11.88 9.02
CA ASP A 21 17.43 12.37 9.56
C ASP A 21 18.50 11.27 9.53
N PHE A 22 18.13 10.03 9.88
CA PHE A 22 19.03 8.88 9.73
C PHE A 22 19.54 8.72 8.30
N ILE A 23 18.66 8.75 7.31
CA ILE A 23 19.03 8.63 5.90
C ILE A 23 19.95 9.77 5.51
N GLN A 24 19.58 11.02 5.77
CA GLN A 24 20.35 12.20 5.38
C GLN A 24 21.77 12.24 5.98
N LYS A 25 21.94 11.68 7.16
CA LYS A 25 23.25 11.60 7.82
C LYS A 25 24.15 10.48 7.31
N ASN A 26 23.54 9.36 6.84
CA ASN A 26 24.27 8.10 6.70
C ASN A 26 24.36 7.59 5.25
N TYR A 27 23.45 8.00 4.34
CA TYR A 27 23.51 7.45 2.98
C TYR A 27 24.68 8.01 2.17
N THR A 28 25.11 7.24 1.19
CA THR A 28 26.15 7.64 0.23
C THR A 28 25.56 7.69 -1.17
N PRO A 29 25.51 8.86 -1.81
CA PRO A 29 25.10 8.95 -3.21
C PRO A 29 25.97 8.09 -4.12
N TYR A 30 25.37 7.46 -5.12
CA TYR A 30 26.10 6.67 -6.10
C TYR A 30 25.91 7.20 -7.52
N GLU A 31 27.01 7.49 -8.20
CA GLU A 31 27.05 8.03 -9.57
C GLU A 31 27.73 7.06 -10.57
N GLY A 32 28.21 5.90 -10.06
CA GLY A 32 28.80 4.84 -10.87
C GLY A 32 27.79 4.10 -11.74
N ASP A 33 28.23 3.06 -12.38
CA ASP A 33 27.43 2.21 -13.27
C ASP A 33 26.98 0.90 -12.59
N GLU A 34 26.33 0.02 -13.35
CA GLU A 34 25.79 -1.26 -12.91
C GLU A 34 26.82 -2.40 -12.80
N SER A 35 28.11 -2.16 -12.98
CA SER A 35 29.15 -3.21 -13.07
C SER A 35 29.36 -4.03 -11.79
N PHE A 36 28.89 -3.53 -10.63
CA PHE A 36 28.99 -4.24 -9.34
C PHE A 36 27.85 -5.25 -9.12
N LEU A 37 26.77 -5.19 -9.91
CA LEU A 37 25.59 -6.04 -9.71
C LEU A 37 25.89 -7.51 -9.85
N ALA A 38 25.37 -8.31 -8.92
CA ALA A 38 25.45 -9.75 -8.94
C ALA A 38 24.20 -10.36 -9.60
N GLY A 39 24.40 -11.45 -10.34
CA GLY A 39 23.29 -12.25 -10.86
C GLY A 39 22.58 -13.04 -9.75
N PRO A 40 21.45 -13.70 -10.07
CA PRO A 40 20.70 -14.48 -9.09
C PRO A 40 21.52 -15.70 -8.65
N THR A 41 21.53 -15.98 -7.33
CA THR A 41 22.13 -17.21 -6.79
C THR A 41 21.35 -18.45 -7.26
N GLU A 42 21.94 -19.64 -7.15
CA GLU A 42 21.20 -20.88 -7.44
C GLU A 42 19.98 -21.03 -6.52
N ARG A 43 20.11 -20.66 -5.26
CA ARG A 43 19.01 -20.66 -4.29
C ARG A 43 17.86 -19.71 -4.73
N THR A 44 18.18 -18.51 -5.22
CA THR A 44 17.18 -17.59 -5.78
C THR A 44 16.48 -18.19 -7.00
N LYS A 45 17.24 -18.83 -7.91
CA LYS A 45 16.66 -19.45 -9.12
C LYS A 45 15.71 -20.59 -8.78
N GLU A 46 16.11 -21.48 -7.87
CA GLU A 46 15.29 -22.61 -7.42
C GLU A 46 14.00 -22.11 -6.77
N LEU A 47 14.12 -21.21 -5.79
CA LEU A 47 12.97 -20.69 -5.05
C LEU A 47 12.01 -19.90 -5.94
N TRP A 48 12.54 -19.09 -6.87
CA TRP A 48 11.73 -18.37 -7.84
C TRP A 48 11.03 -19.32 -8.81
N GLY A 49 11.68 -20.41 -9.23
CA GLY A 49 11.08 -21.47 -10.03
C GLY A 49 9.85 -22.08 -9.34
N GLU A 50 9.96 -22.40 -8.05
CA GLU A 50 8.84 -22.92 -7.24
C GLU A 50 7.68 -21.91 -7.15
N VAL A 51 7.98 -20.64 -6.91
CA VAL A 51 6.97 -19.55 -6.86
C VAL A 51 6.30 -19.37 -8.22
N LEU A 52 7.07 -19.39 -9.31
CA LEU A 52 6.54 -19.26 -10.66
C LEU A 52 5.59 -20.40 -11.02
N ASP A 53 5.92 -21.64 -10.65
CA ASP A 53 5.06 -22.80 -10.84
C ASP A 53 3.73 -22.66 -10.07
N LEU A 54 3.78 -22.12 -8.84
CA LEU A 54 2.58 -21.83 -8.06
C LEU A 54 1.73 -20.72 -8.70
N LEU A 55 2.35 -19.67 -9.24
CA LEU A 55 1.65 -18.59 -9.94
C LEU A 55 0.99 -19.08 -11.25
N LEU A 56 1.65 -19.98 -11.96
CA LEU A 56 1.08 -20.61 -13.17
C LEU A 56 -0.12 -21.48 -12.83
N LYS A 57 -0.02 -22.32 -11.79
CA LYS A 57 -1.16 -23.11 -11.29
C LYS A 57 -2.32 -22.23 -10.83
N GLU A 58 -2.03 -21.13 -10.13
CA GLU A 58 -3.04 -20.17 -9.72
C GLU A 58 -3.81 -19.61 -10.94
N ARG A 59 -3.09 -19.23 -11.99
CA ARG A 59 -3.69 -18.75 -13.24
C ARG A 59 -4.58 -19.80 -13.89
N GLU A 60 -4.11 -21.05 -13.97
CA GLU A 60 -4.86 -22.18 -14.52
C GLU A 60 -6.13 -22.48 -13.75
N GLN A 61 -6.15 -22.22 -12.44
CA GLN A 61 -7.32 -22.40 -11.58
C GLN A 61 -8.25 -21.16 -11.53
N GLY A 62 -8.03 -20.17 -12.39
CA GLY A 62 -8.89 -18.99 -12.48
C GLY A 62 -8.53 -17.86 -11.51
N GLY A 63 -7.29 -17.81 -11.02
CA GLY A 63 -6.71 -16.68 -10.31
C GLY A 63 -6.69 -16.78 -8.77
N VAL A 64 -7.15 -17.88 -8.18
CA VAL A 64 -6.99 -18.18 -6.75
C VAL A 64 -6.61 -19.64 -6.58
N LEU A 65 -5.42 -19.89 -6.03
CA LEU A 65 -4.91 -21.25 -5.80
C LEU A 65 -5.54 -21.90 -4.57
N ASP A 66 -5.67 -21.15 -3.49
CA ASP A 66 -6.30 -21.59 -2.22
C ASP A 66 -6.81 -20.35 -1.47
N MET A 67 -7.78 -20.53 -0.58
CA MET A 67 -8.36 -19.47 0.24
C MET A 67 -8.73 -19.98 1.63
N ASP A 68 -8.38 -19.21 2.66
CA ASP A 68 -8.92 -19.47 3.99
C ASP A 68 -10.41 -19.10 4.05
N THR A 69 -11.22 -20.00 4.55
CA THR A 69 -12.67 -19.77 4.68
C THR A 69 -13.14 -19.72 6.14
N LYS A 70 -12.23 -19.95 7.09
CA LYS A 70 -12.56 -20.08 8.53
C LYS A 70 -11.80 -19.10 9.41
N ILE A 71 -10.53 -18.84 9.09
CA ILE A 71 -9.67 -18.00 9.91
C ILE A 71 -9.72 -16.57 9.34
N VAL A 72 -10.34 -15.67 10.10
CA VAL A 72 -10.29 -14.24 9.78
C VAL A 72 -8.87 -13.74 10.02
N THR A 73 -8.33 -13.07 9.02
CA THR A 73 -6.94 -12.59 9.05
C THR A 73 -6.73 -11.50 10.10
N GLY A 74 -5.57 -11.52 10.69
CA GLY A 74 -5.00 -10.56 11.63
C GLY A 74 -3.52 -10.85 11.76
N ILE A 75 -2.78 -10.01 12.45
CA ILE A 75 -1.30 -10.09 12.51
C ILE A 75 -0.84 -11.50 12.93
N VAL A 76 -1.45 -12.06 13.97
CA VAL A 76 -1.10 -13.38 14.54
C VAL A 76 -2.09 -14.50 14.21
N SER A 77 -2.91 -14.33 13.18
CA SER A 77 -4.02 -15.26 12.89
C SER A 77 -3.59 -16.63 12.37
N HIS A 78 -2.43 -16.73 11.74
CA HIS A 78 -1.93 -17.94 11.11
C HIS A 78 -0.56 -18.32 11.67
N PRO A 79 -0.24 -19.61 11.74
CA PRO A 79 1.12 -20.04 12.03
C PRO A 79 2.10 -19.60 10.94
N ALA A 80 3.40 -19.73 11.21
CA ALA A 80 4.44 -19.41 10.24
C ALA A 80 4.28 -20.25 8.96
N GLY A 81 4.21 -19.59 7.83
CA GLY A 81 4.14 -20.17 6.49
C GLY A 81 5.43 -19.93 5.70
N TYR A 82 5.82 -20.91 4.92
CA TYR A 82 7.00 -20.87 4.07
C TYR A 82 6.63 -21.26 2.63
N ILE A 83 7.43 -20.83 1.65
CA ILE A 83 7.24 -21.22 0.24
C ILE A 83 7.39 -22.73 0.14
N ASP A 84 8.49 -23.26 0.67
CA ASP A 84 8.72 -24.69 0.83
C ASP A 84 8.90 -25.03 2.32
N ASN A 85 7.90 -25.68 2.92
CA ASN A 85 7.96 -26.08 4.32
C ASN A 85 9.01 -27.18 4.60
N ALA A 86 9.43 -27.94 3.61
CA ALA A 86 10.45 -28.99 3.73
C ALA A 86 11.87 -28.42 3.67
N HIS A 87 12.05 -27.27 2.99
CA HIS A 87 13.34 -26.65 2.75
C HIS A 87 13.30 -25.15 3.10
N ARG A 88 12.96 -24.85 4.36
CA ARG A 88 12.82 -23.46 4.88
C ARG A 88 14.12 -22.66 4.79
N GLU A 89 15.25 -23.33 4.84
CA GLU A 89 16.59 -22.76 4.71
C GLU A 89 16.88 -22.10 3.35
N LYS A 90 16.04 -22.38 2.35
CA LYS A 90 16.12 -21.70 1.05
C LYS A 90 15.68 -20.24 1.13
N GLU A 91 14.85 -19.88 2.09
CA GLU A 91 14.31 -18.54 2.24
C GLU A 91 15.21 -17.67 3.12
N THR A 92 15.89 -16.68 2.55
CA THR A 92 16.67 -15.70 3.32
C THR A 92 15.79 -14.61 3.92
N ILE A 93 14.64 -14.33 3.31
CA ILE A 93 13.58 -13.46 3.82
C ILE A 93 12.31 -14.32 3.94
N VAL A 94 11.78 -14.43 5.15
CA VAL A 94 10.66 -15.31 5.47
C VAL A 94 9.37 -14.54 5.75
N GLY A 95 8.24 -15.21 5.65
CA GLY A 95 6.92 -14.69 6.00
C GLY A 95 5.92 -14.79 4.86
N LEU A 96 4.70 -15.26 5.19
CA LEU A 96 3.56 -15.34 4.27
C LEU A 96 2.31 -14.76 4.94
N GLN A 97 1.33 -14.36 4.14
CA GLN A 97 0.04 -13.87 4.63
C GLN A 97 -0.75 -14.92 5.41
N THR A 98 -0.56 -16.20 5.05
CA THR A 98 -1.19 -17.37 5.69
C THR A 98 -0.14 -18.47 5.94
N ASP A 99 -0.58 -19.64 6.29
CA ASP A 99 0.24 -20.82 6.51
C ASP A 99 0.80 -21.48 5.23
N LYS A 100 0.33 -21.02 4.05
CA LYS A 100 0.74 -21.58 2.74
C LYS A 100 0.98 -20.48 1.69
N PRO A 101 1.89 -20.72 0.72
CA PRO A 101 2.12 -19.78 -0.37
C PRO A 101 0.85 -19.62 -1.23
N LEU A 102 0.59 -18.39 -1.63
CA LEU A 102 -0.55 -17.95 -2.47
C LEU A 102 -1.95 -18.33 -1.93
N LYS A 103 -2.07 -18.87 -0.73
CA LYS A 103 -3.36 -19.05 -0.07
C LYS A 103 -3.89 -17.68 0.38
N ARG A 104 -5.04 -17.28 -0.16
CA ARG A 104 -5.68 -16.00 0.17
C ARG A 104 -6.15 -15.99 1.62
N ALA A 105 -5.84 -14.92 2.32
CA ALA A 105 -6.36 -14.67 3.66
C ALA A 105 -7.84 -14.24 3.60
N LEU A 106 -8.63 -14.59 4.62
CA LEU A 106 -10.03 -14.18 4.73
C LEU A 106 -10.12 -12.80 5.38
N HIS A 107 -10.17 -11.76 4.56
CA HIS A 107 -10.33 -10.38 4.98
C HIS A 107 -11.80 -9.98 5.08
N VAL A 108 -12.31 -9.81 6.30
CA VAL A 108 -13.70 -9.38 6.55
C VAL A 108 -13.82 -7.92 6.96
N ASN A 109 -12.71 -7.24 7.18
CA ASN A 109 -12.70 -5.85 7.67
C ASN A 109 -13.36 -4.87 6.69
N GLY A 110 -13.26 -5.12 5.39
CA GLY A 110 -14.01 -4.39 4.37
C GLY A 110 -15.52 -4.67 4.41
N GLY A 111 -15.93 -5.86 4.84
CA GLY A 111 -17.32 -6.29 4.94
C GLY A 111 -17.48 -7.77 4.63
N ILE A 112 -18.26 -8.47 5.47
CA ILE A 112 -18.50 -9.91 5.29
C ILE A 112 -19.17 -10.24 3.96
N ARG A 113 -20.12 -9.39 3.52
CA ARG A 113 -20.80 -9.56 2.23
C ARG A 113 -19.81 -9.61 1.06
N ILE A 114 -18.81 -8.73 1.09
CA ILE A 114 -17.79 -8.63 0.06
C ILE A 114 -16.84 -9.82 0.12
N ALA A 115 -16.45 -10.23 1.33
CA ALA A 115 -15.61 -11.42 1.51
C ALA A 115 -16.31 -12.68 1.01
N CYS A 116 -17.61 -12.85 1.29
CA CYS A 116 -18.41 -13.96 0.79
C CYS A 116 -18.55 -13.94 -0.74
N GLN A 117 -18.75 -12.77 -1.33
CA GLN A 117 -18.84 -12.59 -2.79
C GLN A 117 -17.53 -12.96 -3.48
N ALA A 118 -16.40 -12.48 -2.95
CA ALA A 118 -15.07 -12.81 -3.46
C ALA A 118 -14.77 -14.31 -3.34
N ALA A 119 -15.09 -14.94 -2.20
CA ALA A 119 -14.93 -16.37 -2.01
C ALA A 119 -15.78 -17.18 -3.00
N SER A 120 -17.06 -16.85 -3.11
CA SER A 120 -18.02 -17.56 -3.98
C SER A 120 -17.62 -17.52 -5.46
N GLN A 121 -17.03 -16.43 -5.91
CA GLN A 121 -16.54 -16.29 -7.28
C GLN A 121 -15.50 -17.37 -7.64
N HIS A 122 -14.71 -17.80 -6.67
CA HIS A 122 -13.66 -18.80 -6.82
C HIS A 122 -14.07 -20.19 -6.30
N GLY A 123 -15.37 -20.42 -6.05
CA GLY A 123 -15.90 -21.72 -5.62
C GLY A 123 -15.76 -22.01 -4.13
N TYR A 124 -15.38 -21.04 -3.32
CA TYR A 124 -15.26 -21.19 -1.86
C TYR A 124 -16.50 -20.69 -1.14
N LYS A 125 -16.82 -21.29 0.01
CA LYS A 125 -17.88 -20.85 0.92
C LYS A 125 -17.27 -20.48 2.26
N VAL A 126 -17.45 -19.23 2.68
CA VAL A 126 -17.02 -18.77 4.00
C VAL A 126 -17.81 -19.50 5.10
N ASP A 127 -17.13 -19.87 6.19
CA ASP A 127 -17.71 -20.55 7.35
C ASP A 127 -18.91 -19.78 7.91
N GLU A 128 -19.99 -20.50 8.24
CA GLU A 128 -21.25 -19.90 8.67
C GLU A 128 -21.11 -19.13 9.98
N ASN A 129 -20.27 -19.59 10.91
CA ASN A 129 -20.04 -18.88 12.17
C ASN A 129 -19.32 -17.53 11.93
N VAL A 130 -18.42 -17.47 10.94
CA VAL A 130 -17.77 -16.20 10.55
C VAL A 130 -18.80 -15.27 9.94
N VAL A 131 -19.66 -15.77 9.05
CA VAL A 131 -20.72 -14.97 8.42
C VAL A 131 -21.67 -14.42 9.48
N GLU A 132 -22.13 -15.26 10.42
CA GLU A 132 -23.04 -14.86 11.50
C GLU A 132 -22.41 -13.78 12.38
N ARG A 133 -21.18 -14.00 12.86
CA ARG A 133 -20.46 -13.05 13.70
C ARG A 133 -20.31 -11.68 13.07
N TYR A 134 -19.88 -11.61 11.82
CA TYR A 134 -19.65 -10.35 11.12
C TYR A 134 -20.90 -9.76 10.47
N THR A 135 -22.02 -10.46 10.49
CA THR A 135 -23.32 -9.91 10.10
C THR A 135 -24.06 -9.31 11.31
N PHE A 136 -24.06 -10.00 12.46
CA PHE A 136 -24.94 -9.67 13.58
C PHE A 136 -24.22 -9.16 14.82
N GLU A 137 -23.01 -9.65 15.12
CA GLU A 137 -22.30 -9.30 16.34
C GLU A 137 -21.28 -8.16 16.14
N ARG A 138 -20.64 -8.09 14.98
CA ARG A 138 -19.55 -7.16 14.70
C ARG A 138 -19.76 -6.40 13.40
N LYS A 139 -20.06 -5.12 13.53
CA LYS A 139 -20.21 -4.22 12.39
C LYS A 139 -18.86 -3.89 11.75
N THR A 140 -18.82 -3.85 10.42
CA THR A 140 -17.66 -3.43 9.63
C THR A 140 -17.94 -2.10 8.93
N HIS A 141 -16.91 -1.48 8.36
CA HIS A 141 -17.09 -0.19 7.70
C HIS A 141 -18.05 -0.28 6.50
N ASN A 142 -17.99 -1.33 5.69
CA ASN A 142 -18.92 -1.51 4.57
C ASN A 142 -20.39 -1.53 5.03
N ALA A 143 -20.70 -2.27 6.10
CA ALA A 143 -22.04 -2.28 6.67
C ALA A 143 -22.46 -0.87 7.14
N GLY A 144 -21.55 -0.16 7.82
CA GLY A 144 -21.78 1.20 8.27
C GLY A 144 -22.02 2.17 7.12
N VAL A 145 -21.22 2.09 6.06
CA VAL A 145 -21.39 2.91 4.85
C VAL A 145 -22.76 2.67 4.21
N PHE A 146 -23.12 1.40 3.99
CA PHE A 146 -24.41 1.07 3.35
C PHE A 146 -25.62 1.37 4.22
N ASP A 147 -25.50 1.40 5.55
CA ASP A 147 -26.59 1.86 6.41
C ASP A 147 -26.88 3.36 6.26
N VAL A 148 -25.89 4.14 5.91
CA VAL A 148 -25.98 5.61 5.81
C VAL A 148 -26.19 6.12 4.39
N TYR A 149 -25.80 5.36 3.38
CA TYR A 149 -25.99 5.75 1.97
C TYR A 149 -27.46 6.04 1.68
N THR A 150 -27.71 7.24 1.14
CA THR A 150 -29.03 7.62 0.65
C THR A 150 -29.39 6.83 -0.62
N PRO A 151 -30.68 6.77 -0.99
CA PRO A 151 -31.11 6.19 -2.29
C PRO A 151 -30.38 6.82 -3.49
N GLU A 152 -30.13 8.13 -3.44
CA GLU A 152 -29.41 8.87 -4.47
C GLU A 152 -27.94 8.42 -4.60
N MET A 153 -27.21 8.28 -3.47
CA MET A 153 -25.84 7.78 -3.47
C MET A 153 -25.76 6.36 -4.02
N ARG A 154 -26.72 5.50 -3.66
CA ARG A 154 -26.83 4.14 -4.19
C ARG A 154 -27.09 4.12 -5.68
N ALA A 155 -27.97 5.00 -6.16
CA ALA A 155 -28.25 5.15 -7.58
C ALA A 155 -27.02 5.62 -8.35
N CYS A 156 -26.32 6.63 -7.85
CA CYS A 156 -25.06 7.12 -8.45
C CYS A 156 -23.97 6.06 -8.52
N ARG A 157 -23.82 5.25 -7.46
CA ARG A 157 -22.90 4.09 -7.43
C ARG A 157 -23.27 3.05 -8.47
N SER A 158 -24.55 2.66 -8.53
CA SER A 158 -25.04 1.62 -9.46
C SER A 158 -25.02 2.05 -10.91
N ALA A 159 -25.21 3.33 -11.19
CA ALA A 159 -25.13 3.91 -12.52
C ALA A 159 -23.70 4.23 -12.97
N HIS A 160 -22.70 4.01 -12.10
CA HIS A 160 -21.28 4.32 -12.37
C HIS A 160 -21.01 5.79 -12.74
N ILE A 161 -21.85 6.73 -12.30
CA ILE A 161 -21.51 8.16 -12.39
C ILE A 161 -20.50 8.55 -11.31
N ILE A 162 -20.46 7.77 -10.21
CA ILE A 162 -19.35 7.75 -9.25
C ILE A 162 -18.79 6.33 -9.22
N THR A 163 -17.50 6.16 -9.52
CA THR A 163 -16.84 4.86 -9.61
C THR A 163 -15.64 4.76 -8.68
N GLY A 164 -15.25 3.52 -8.31
CA GLY A 164 -14.09 3.27 -7.47
C GLY A 164 -14.25 3.75 -6.04
N LEU A 165 -15.47 3.78 -5.52
CA LEU A 165 -15.75 4.10 -4.12
C LEU A 165 -15.09 3.06 -3.20
N PRO A 166 -14.27 3.48 -2.20
CA PRO A 166 -13.62 2.56 -1.25
C PRO A 166 -14.59 2.12 -0.15
N ASP A 167 -15.80 1.74 -0.52
CA ASP A 167 -16.86 1.31 0.38
C ASP A 167 -16.82 -0.19 0.73
N GLY A 168 -15.92 -0.95 0.10
CA GLY A 168 -15.84 -2.40 0.23
C GLY A 168 -14.44 -2.96 0.50
N TYR A 169 -13.42 -2.12 0.66
CA TYR A 169 -12.05 -2.52 0.96
C TYR A 169 -11.39 -1.52 1.89
N GLY A 170 -10.16 -1.78 2.33
CA GLY A 170 -9.42 -0.94 3.24
C GLY A 170 -9.20 0.49 2.73
N ARG A 171 -8.78 1.37 3.61
CA ARG A 171 -8.62 2.82 3.34
C ARG A 171 -7.78 3.09 2.09
N GLY A 172 -6.70 2.33 1.87
CA GLY A 172 -5.75 2.54 0.80
C GLY A 172 -4.99 3.86 0.92
N ARG A 173 -3.95 4.03 0.11
CA ARG A 173 -3.15 5.26 0.04
C ARG A 173 -2.67 5.76 1.40
N ILE A 174 -2.24 4.82 2.23
CA ILE A 174 -1.54 5.03 3.48
C ILE A 174 -0.28 4.19 3.45
N ILE A 175 0.88 4.80 3.71
CA ILE A 175 2.16 4.11 3.75
C ILE A 175 2.69 4.22 5.17
N GLY A 176 2.69 3.10 5.91
CA GLY A 176 3.39 3.01 7.18
C GLY A 176 4.89 3.15 6.97
N ASP A 177 5.60 3.82 7.86
CA ASP A 177 7.05 3.86 7.80
C ASP A 177 7.64 2.57 8.36
N TYR A 178 7.63 1.52 7.56
CA TYR A 178 8.10 0.18 7.93
C TYR A 178 9.60 0.16 8.31
N ARG A 179 10.37 1.15 7.84
CA ARG A 179 11.80 1.34 8.17
C ARG A 179 12.02 1.60 9.66
N ARG A 180 11.01 2.15 10.36
CA ARG A 180 11.07 2.39 11.82
C ARG A 180 11.32 1.12 12.60
N VAL A 181 10.74 -0.01 12.17
CA VAL A 181 10.93 -1.30 12.87
C VAL A 181 12.38 -1.77 12.73
N ALA A 182 12.98 -1.63 11.56
CA ALA A 182 14.38 -1.97 11.35
C ALA A 182 15.33 -1.04 12.13
N LEU A 183 15.06 0.26 12.16
CA LEU A 183 15.96 1.24 12.78
C LEU A 183 15.89 1.26 14.30
N TYR A 184 14.69 1.08 14.88
CA TYR A 184 14.46 1.27 16.32
C TYR A 184 14.13 0.00 17.08
N GLY A 185 13.64 -1.05 16.40
CA GLY A 185 13.03 -2.20 17.05
C GLY A 185 11.66 -1.92 17.65
N VAL A 186 10.91 -2.97 17.90
CA VAL A 186 9.51 -2.86 18.36
C VAL A 186 9.41 -2.29 19.78
N ASP A 187 10.32 -2.65 20.68
CA ASP A 187 10.25 -2.20 22.08
C ASP A 187 10.46 -0.68 22.22
N TYR A 188 11.31 -0.10 21.39
CA TYR A 188 11.46 1.36 21.32
C TYR A 188 10.17 2.03 20.83
N LEU A 189 9.57 1.50 19.76
CA LEU A 189 8.33 2.05 19.19
C LEU A 189 7.14 1.93 20.15
N ILE A 190 7.05 0.86 20.93
CA ILE A 190 6.05 0.71 22.00
C ILE A 190 6.22 1.83 23.05
N LYS A 191 7.46 2.04 23.54
CA LYS A 191 7.73 3.12 24.51
C LYS A 191 7.41 4.50 23.97
N ASP A 192 7.69 4.76 22.68
CA ASP A 192 7.30 6.02 22.03
C ASP A 192 5.78 6.20 22.01
N LYS A 193 5.01 5.16 21.65
CA LYS A 193 3.54 5.23 21.68
C LYS A 193 2.97 5.36 23.10
N GLU A 194 3.59 4.71 24.09
CA GLU A 194 3.22 4.89 25.50
C GLU A 194 3.45 6.34 25.96
N ALA A 195 4.58 6.94 25.57
CA ALA A 195 4.86 8.35 25.86
C ALA A 195 3.85 9.30 25.17
N GLN A 196 3.51 9.02 23.89
CA GLN A 196 2.47 9.74 23.17
C GLN A 196 1.11 9.65 23.89
N LYS A 197 0.72 8.46 24.35
CA LYS A 197 -0.51 8.22 25.11
C LYS A 197 -0.50 8.95 26.46
N ALA A 198 0.64 8.95 27.18
CA ALA A 198 0.79 9.68 28.44
C ALA A 198 0.67 11.20 28.25
N SER A 199 1.08 11.73 27.10
CA SER A 199 0.98 13.17 26.77
C SER A 199 -0.42 13.61 26.31
N THR A 200 -1.37 12.69 26.11
CA THR A 200 -2.75 13.03 25.77
C THR A 200 -3.42 13.74 26.95
N PRO A 201 -4.19 14.82 26.73
CA PRO A 201 -4.84 15.55 27.82
C PRO A 201 -5.66 14.66 28.76
N THR A 202 -5.66 14.99 30.04
CA THR A 202 -6.37 14.22 31.08
C THR A 202 -7.87 14.46 31.11
N VAL A 203 -8.34 15.55 30.50
CA VAL A 203 -9.78 15.81 30.36
C VAL A 203 -10.36 14.83 29.34
N MET A 204 -11.29 13.99 29.76
CA MET A 204 -11.87 12.92 28.95
C MET A 204 -12.98 13.43 28.04
N THR A 205 -12.62 14.24 27.05
CA THR A 205 -13.50 14.54 25.91
C THR A 205 -13.60 13.31 25.00
N ALA A 206 -14.60 13.29 24.10
CA ALA A 206 -14.75 12.20 23.14
C ALA A 206 -13.48 12.00 22.29
N ASP A 207 -12.84 13.10 21.87
CA ASP A 207 -11.60 13.04 21.08
C ASP A 207 -10.43 12.47 21.88
N ASN A 208 -10.22 12.94 23.12
CA ASN A 208 -9.14 12.43 23.98
C ASN A 208 -9.34 10.95 24.35
N ILE A 209 -10.58 10.51 24.57
CA ILE A 209 -10.89 9.08 24.78
C ILE A 209 -10.50 8.28 23.56
N ARG A 210 -10.91 8.74 22.39
CA ARG A 210 -10.62 8.08 21.12
C ARG A 210 -9.11 8.02 20.84
N ASP A 211 -8.39 9.12 20.99
CA ASP A 211 -6.93 9.16 20.80
C ASP A 211 -6.21 8.15 21.71
N ARG A 212 -6.63 8.06 22.97
CA ARG A 212 -6.05 7.10 23.91
C ARG A 212 -6.36 5.64 23.55
N GLU A 213 -7.58 5.38 23.07
CA GLU A 213 -7.99 4.06 22.59
C GLU A 213 -7.17 3.67 21.35
N GLU A 214 -7.06 4.56 20.36
CA GLU A 214 -6.29 4.31 19.14
C GLU A 214 -4.81 4.07 19.42
N LEU A 215 -4.19 4.86 20.30
CA LEU A 215 -2.80 4.63 20.71
C LEU A 215 -2.61 3.29 21.44
N GLN A 216 -3.59 2.87 22.27
CA GLN A 216 -3.56 1.56 22.90
C GLN A 216 -3.64 0.41 21.88
N GLU A 217 -4.47 0.57 20.84
CA GLU A 217 -4.56 -0.42 19.76
C GLU A 217 -3.27 -0.46 18.92
N GLN A 218 -2.60 0.67 18.70
CA GLN A 218 -1.29 0.73 18.05
C GLN A 218 -0.22 -0.01 18.88
N ILE A 219 -0.19 0.19 20.20
CA ILE A 219 0.71 -0.52 21.12
C ILE A 219 0.46 -2.03 21.04
N ARG A 220 -0.82 -2.44 21.04
CA ARG A 220 -1.20 -3.85 20.91
C ARG A 220 -0.75 -4.44 19.58
N ALA A 221 -0.93 -3.72 18.46
CA ALA A 221 -0.51 -4.15 17.15
C ALA A 221 1.02 -4.33 17.04
N LEU A 222 1.80 -3.45 17.66
CA LEU A 222 3.26 -3.60 17.77
C LEU A 222 3.64 -4.87 18.55
N GLY A 223 2.93 -5.17 19.65
CA GLY A 223 3.11 -6.43 20.38
C GLY A 223 2.75 -7.66 19.56
N GLU A 224 1.66 -7.61 18.79
CA GLU A 224 1.26 -8.68 17.86
C GLU A 224 2.29 -8.86 16.72
N LEU A 225 2.88 -7.78 16.22
CA LEU A 225 3.98 -7.83 15.25
C LEU A 225 5.19 -8.61 15.80
N LYS A 226 5.57 -8.34 17.04
CA LYS A 226 6.64 -9.08 17.74
C LYS A 226 6.29 -10.57 17.85
N MET A 227 5.08 -10.90 18.30
CA MET A 227 4.60 -12.28 18.38
C MET A 227 4.62 -12.99 17.01
N MET A 228 4.25 -12.29 15.94
CA MET A 228 4.32 -12.85 14.59
C MET A 228 5.77 -13.16 14.19
N ALA A 229 6.71 -12.26 14.42
CA ALA A 229 8.12 -12.48 14.13
C ALA A 229 8.72 -13.67 14.92
N GLU A 230 8.35 -13.82 16.19
CA GLU A 230 8.74 -14.95 17.05
C GLU A 230 8.30 -16.29 16.46
N THR A 231 7.16 -16.39 15.77
CA THR A 231 6.74 -17.63 15.10
C THR A 231 7.67 -18.06 13.97
N TYR A 232 8.43 -17.11 13.41
CA TYR A 232 9.46 -17.36 12.41
C TYR A 232 10.87 -17.49 13.01
N GLY A 233 11.00 -17.40 14.35
CA GLY A 233 12.26 -17.53 15.06
C GLY A 233 13.07 -16.23 15.18
N PHE A 234 12.47 -15.08 14.95
CA PHE A 234 13.13 -13.77 15.02
C PHE A 234 12.66 -12.95 16.21
N ASP A 235 13.62 -12.31 16.89
CA ASP A 235 13.37 -11.30 17.93
C ASP A 235 13.57 -9.90 17.35
N ILE A 236 12.49 -9.21 17.05
CA ILE A 236 12.48 -7.84 16.51
C ILE A 236 12.31 -6.76 17.60
N SER A 237 12.56 -7.12 18.86
CA SER A 237 12.49 -6.18 19.99
C SER A 237 13.50 -5.04 19.84
N ASN A 238 14.67 -5.35 19.30
CA ASN A 238 15.81 -4.46 19.12
C ASN A 238 15.98 -4.04 17.65
N PRO A 239 16.74 -2.96 17.39
CA PRO A 239 17.12 -2.57 16.03
C PRO A 239 17.81 -3.70 15.26
N ALA A 240 17.66 -3.69 13.94
CA ALA A 240 18.37 -4.58 13.05
C ALA A 240 19.89 -4.33 13.10
N THR A 241 20.67 -5.39 13.15
CA THR A 241 22.14 -5.33 13.27
C THR A 241 22.84 -5.41 11.91
N ASN A 242 22.16 -5.87 10.87
CA ASN A 242 22.71 -6.09 9.52
C ASN A 242 21.64 -5.94 8.44
N THR A 243 22.05 -6.03 7.19
CA THR A 243 21.18 -5.84 6.01
C THR A 243 20.06 -6.85 5.94
N GLN A 244 20.32 -8.14 6.21
CA GLN A 244 19.29 -9.17 6.17
C GLN A 244 18.21 -8.90 7.21
N GLU A 245 18.60 -8.58 8.43
CA GLU A 245 17.66 -8.21 9.50
C GLU A 245 16.90 -6.93 9.16
N ALA A 246 17.57 -5.91 8.62
CA ALA A 246 16.89 -4.66 8.24
C ALA A 246 15.77 -4.90 7.22
N ILE A 247 16.01 -5.72 6.20
CA ILE A 247 15.01 -6.13 5.22
C ILE A 247 13.91 -6.97 5.89
N GLN A 248 14.30 -7.94 6.72
CA GLN A 248 13.35 -8.85 7.37
C GLN A 248 12.41 -8.14 8.36
N TRP A 249 12.94 -7.22 9.21
CA TRP A 249 12.14 -6.42 10.14
C TRP A 249 11.13 -5.53 9.41
N MET A 250 11.60 -4.90 8.35
CA MET A 250 10.78 -4.06 7.48
C MET A 250 9.69 -4.88 6.78
N TYR A 251 10.04 -6.06 6.27
CA TYR A 251 9.07 -6.95 5.64
C TYR A 251 8.04 -7.50 6.64
N PHE A 252 8.43 -7.85 7.86
CA PHE A 252 7.46 -8.25 8.89
C PHE A 252 6.46 -7.13 9.22
N ALA A 253 6.92 -5.89 9.31
CA ALA A 253 6.03 -4.75 9.52
C ALA A 253 5.04 -4.57 8.36
N TYR A 254 5.50 -4.70 7.12
CA TYR A 254 4.67 -4.69 5.93
C TYR A 254 3.70 -5.87 5.89
N LEU A 255 4.18 -7.08 6.18
CA LEU A 255 3.37 -8.30 6.25
C LEU A 255 2.25 -8.17 7.28
N ALA A 256 2.53 -7.62 8.45
CA ALA A 256 1.53 -7.33 9.47
C ALA A 256 0.44 -6.39 8.94
N ALA A 257 0.81 -5.34 8.20
CA ALA A 257 -0.14 -4.41 7.60
C ALA A 257 -1.06 -5.10 6.56
N VAL A 258 -0.51 -5.95 5.69
CA VAL A 258 -1.32 -6.66 4.69
C VAL A 258 -2.15 -7.79 5.29
N LYS A 259 -1.80 -8.30 6.47
CA LYS A 259 -2.63 -9.24 7.25
C LYS A 259 -3.77 -8.52 7.96
N GLU A 260 -3.59 -7.27 8.32
CA GLU A 260 -4.58 -6.48 9.05
C GLU A 260 -5.66 -5.89 8.14
N GLN A 261 -5.31 -5.48 6.93
CA GLN A 261 -6.25 -4.85 6.00
C GLN A 261 -5.97 -5.21 4.54
N ASN A 262 -7.01 -5.08 3.71
CA ASN A 262 -6.97 -5.30 2.27
C ASN A 262 -7.12 -3.98 1.48
N GLY A 263 -6.28 -3.00 1.78
CA GLY A 263 -6.29 -1.70 1.12
C GLY A 263 -6.22 -1.77 -0.41
N ALA A 264 -6.71 -0.76 -1.07
CA ALA A 264 -6.61 -0.65 -2.53
C ALA A 264 -5.17 -0.41 -3.00
N ALA A 265 -4.33 0.16 -2.12
CA ALA A 265 -2.90 0.33 -2.33
C ALA A 265 -2.17 -0.06 -1.04
N MET A 266 -1.32 -1.07 -1.14
CA MET A 266 -0.46 -1.56 -0.06
C MET A 266 1.00 -1.30 -0.41
N SER A 267 1.32 -0.02 -0.71
CA SER A 267 2.66 0.40 -1.12
C SER A 267 3.67 0.27 0.00
N ILE A 268 4.90 -0.14 -0.34
CA ILE A 268 5.98 -0.35 0.64
C ILE A 268 6.69 0.96 1.00
N GLY A 269 6.66 1.94 0.11
CA GLY A 269 7.20 3.27 0.33
C GLY A 269 8.51 3.56 -0.40
N ARG A 270 9.54 3.89 0.34
CA ARG A 270 10.87 4.26 -0.15
C ARG A 270 11.91 3.57 0.74
N THR A 271 12.33 2.39 0.35
CA THR A 271 13.15 1.53 1.20
C THR A 271 14.59 1.41 0.73
N SER A 272 14.83 1.57 -0.58
CA SER A 272 16.15 1.32 -1.18
C SER A 272 17.27 2.16 -0.58
N THR A 273 17.12 3.49 -0.48
CA THR A 273 18.15 4.36 0.10
C THR A 273 18.42 4.06 1.57
N PHE A 274 17.39 3.64 2.33
CA PHE A 274 17.53 3.25 3.73
C PHE A 274 18.33 1.95 3.88
N ILE A 275 17.99 0.91 3.11
CA ILE A 275 18.66 -0.39 3.17
C ILE A 275 20.10 -0.29 2.69
N ASP A 276 20.39 0.59 1.73
CA ASP A 276 21.75 0.81 1.24
C ASP A 276 22.74 1.15 2.36
N ILE A 277 22.28 1.90 3.37
CA ILE A 277 23.13 2.29 4.51
C ILE A 277 23.65 1.06 5.27
N TYR A 278 22.78 0.08 5.49
CA TYR A 278 23.17 -1.20 6.11
C TYR A 278 24.05 -2.01 5.17
N ALA A 279 23.67 -2.09 3.89
CA ALA A 279 24.41 -2.88 2.90
C ALA A 279 25.85 -2.39 2.70
N GLU A 280 26.05 -1.09 2.57
CA GLU A 280 27.40 -0.53 2.40
C GLU A 280 28.26 -0.73 3.68
N ARG A 281 27.67 -0.62 4.88
CA ARG A 281 28.36 -0.95 6.12
C ARG A 281 28.78 -2.43 6.17
N ASP A 282 27.86 -3.33 5.83
CA ASP A 282 28.09 -4.77 5.91
C ASP A 282 29.09 -5.25 4.86
N LEU A 283 29.06 -4.68 3.67
CA LEU A 283 30.06 -4.92 2.62
C LEU A 283 31.45 -4.42 3.04
N ALA A 284 31.53 -3.21 3.61
CA ALA A 284 32.78 -2.63 4.08
C ALA A 284 33.42 -3.45 5.23
N ASN A 285 32.60 -4.03 6.11
CA ASN A 285 33.03 -4.86 7.21
C ASN A 285 33.25 -6.33 6.81
N GLY A 286 32.90 -6.74 5.59
CA GLY A 286 32.97 -8.12 5.14
C GLY A 286 31.94 -9.05 5.79
N THR A 287 30.84 -8.50 6.32
CA THR A 287 29.73 -9.28 6.91
C THR A 287 29.00 -10.07 5.85
N PHE A 288 28.77 -9.45 4.70
CA PHE A 288 28.14 -10.07 3.52
C PHE A 288 28.91 -9.74 2.24
N THR A 289 28.71 -10.57 1.20
CA THR A 289 29.19 -10.32 -0.15
C THR A 289 28.12 -9.61 -0.97
N GLU A 290 28.48 -9.06 -2.12
CA GLU A 290 27.54 -8.44 -3.06
C GLU A 290 26.44 -9.44 -3.51
N GLU A 291 26.82 -10.70 -3.74
CA GLU A 291 25.88 -11.77 -4.10
C GLU A 291 24.85 -12.02 -3.00
N GLN A 292 25.28 -12.03 -1.73
CA GLN A 292 24.36 -12.21 -0.61
C GLN A 292 23.42 -11.02 -0.44
N ILE A 293 23.91 -9.80 -0.61
CA ILE A 293 23.06 -8.59 -0.55
C ILE A 293 22.01 -8.64 -1.67
N GLN A 294 22.41 -9.00 -2.91
CA GLN A 294 21.46 -9.12 -4.02
C GLN A 294 20.44 -10.24 -3.75
N GLU A 295 20.85 -11.36 -3.17
CA GLU A 295 19.97 -12.47 -2.81
C GLU A 295 18.90 -12.03 -1.79
N PHE A 296 19.25 -11.25 -0.77
CA PHE A 296 18.28 -10.72 0.20
C PHE A 296 17.26 -9.81 -0.48
N VAL A 297 17.71 -8.97 -1.41
CA VAL A 297 16.84 -8.09 -2.20
C VAL A 297 15.91 -8.90 -3.12
N ASP A 298 16.45 -9.89 -3.84
CA ASP A 298 15.67 -10.76 -4.72
C ASP A 298 14.57 -11.49 -3.92
N HIS A 299 14.91 -12.07 -2.76
CA HIS A 299 13.94 -12.75 -1.91
C HIS A 299 12.90 -11.80 -1.32
N PHE A 300 13.28 -10.58 -0.94
CA PHE A 300 12.33 -9.56 -0.50
C PHE A 300 11.33 -9.21 -1.62
N ILE A 301 11.81 -8.93 -2.82
CA ILE A 301 10.95 -8.61 -3.95
C ILE A 301 10.08 -9.82 -4.33
N MET A 302 10.61 -11.04 -4.26
CA MET A 302 9.83 -12.27 -4.45
C MET A 302 8.65 -12.35 -3.47
N LYS A 303 8.88 -12.04 -2.18
CA LYS A 303 7.80 -12.00 -1.19
C LYS A 303 6.74 -10.96 -1.52
N LEU A 304 7.13 -9.77 -1.99
CA LEU A 304 6.19 -8.74 -2.42
C LEU A 304 5.34 -9.16 -3.62
N ARG A 305 5.89 -9.98 -4.54
CA ARG A 305 5.15 -10.56 -5.68
C ARG A 305 4.08 -11.57 -5.25
N MET A 306 4.18 -12.12 -4.04
CA MET A 306 3.26 -13.13 -3.50
C MET A 306 2.14 -12.53 -2.66
N VAL A 307 2.20 -11.25 -2.33
CA VAL A 307 1.13 -10.57 -1.57
C VAL A 307 -0.08 -10.39 -2.46
N LYS A 308 -1.18 -11.08 -2.11
CA LYS A 308 -2.41 -11.06 -2.91
C LYS A 308 -3.64 -11.12 -2.01
N PHE A 309 -4.75 -10.54 -2.48
CA PHE A 309 -6.04 -10.58 -1.82
C PHE A 309 -7.09 -11.24 -2.74
N ALA A 310 -8.12 -11.85 -2.17
CA ALA A 310 -9.31 -12.20 -2.93
C ALA A 310 -10.16 -10.93 -3.15
N ARG A 311 -10.37 -10.57 -4.41
CA ARG A 311 -11.14 -9.37 -4.79
C ARG A 311 -12.49 -9.76 -5.38
N THR A 312 -13.45 -8.83 -5.30
CA THR A 312 -14.77 -9.00 -5.91
C THR A 312 -14.69 -8.87 -7.43
N PRO A 313 -15.67 -9.44 -8.18
CA PRO A 313 -15.76 -9.25 -9.63
C PRO A 313 -15.79 -7.77 -10.06
N GLU A 314 -16.48 -6.92 -9.27
CA GLU A 314 -16.54 -5.48 -9.53
C GLU A 314 -15.14 -4.82 -9.45
N TYR A 315 -14.34 -5.22 -8.45
CA TYR A 315 -12.98 -4.72 -8.31
C TYR A 315 -12.09 -5.20 -9.46
N GLN A 316 -12.17 -6.48 -9.81
CA GLN A 316 -11.39 -7.05 -10.91
C GLN A 316 -11.75 -6.42 -12.26
N ALA A 317 -13.02 -6.16 -12.51
CA ALA A 317 -13.48 -5.47 -13.71
C ALA A 317 -12.98 -4.01 -13.78
N LEU A 318 -12.96 -3.31 -12.63
CA LEU A 318 -12.53 -1.92 -12.55
C LEU A 318 -11.01 -1.77 -12.75
N PHE A 319 -10.20 -2.71 -12.23
CA PHE A 319 -8.74 -2.62 -12.20
C PHE A 319 -8.03 -3.68 -13.06
N THR A 320 -8.76 -4.42 -13.87
CA THR A 320 -8.22 -5.46 -14.76
C THR A 320 -7.41 -6.53 -14.00
N GLY A 321 -8.02 -7.07 -12.94
CA GLY A 321 -7.43 -8.07 -12.07
C GLY A 321 -7.48 -7.69 -10.58
N ASP A 322 -6.53 -8.20 -9.81
CA ASP A 322 -6.43 -8.01 -8.37
C ASP A 322 -5.13 -7.30 -7.91
N PRO A 323 -4.74 -6.16 -8.52
CA PRO A 323 -3.51 -5.47 -8.15
C PRO A 323 -3.57 -4.99 -6.70
N GLN A 324 -2.42 -5.06 -6.02
CA GLN A 324 -2.22 -4.56 -4.66
C GLN A 324 -1.60 -3.18 -4.65
N TRP A 325 -0.99 -2.78 -5.77
CA TRP A 325 -0.15 -1.60 -5.89
C TRP A 325 0.92 -1.55 -4.78
N VAL A 326 1.68 -2.63 -4.71
CA VAL A 326 2.91 -2.69 -3.92
C VAL A 326 3.93 -1.83 -4.66
N THR A 327 4.01 -0.56 -4.28
CA THR A 327 4.86 0.42 -4.96
C THR A 327 6.08 0.71 -4.11
N GLU A 328 7.25 0.61 -4.73
CA GLU A 328 8.54 1.08 -4.21
C GLU A 328 8.98 2.32 -4.96
N SER A 329 9.36 3.37 -4.24
CA SER A 329 9.84 4.64 -4.80
C SER A 329 11.36 4.69 -4.75
N ILE A 330 12.00 4.84 -5.91
CA ILE A 330 13.45 4.68 -6.09
C ILE A 330 14.09 5.97 -6.60
N GLY A 331 15.26 6.33 -6.09
CA GLY A 331 16.04 7.47 -6.58
C GLY A 331 15.49 8.82 -6.11
N GLY A 332 15.41 9.79 -6.98
CA GLY A 332 15.06 11.18 -6.67
C GLY A 332 16.24 12.02 -6.16
N MET A 333 15.94 13.26 -5.78
CA MET A 333 16.91 14.23 -5.29
C MET A 333 16.59 14.65 -3.86
N GLY A 334 17.61 14.82 -3.03
CA GLY A 334 17.51 15.47 -1.73
C GLY A 334 17.21 16.96 -1.86
N VAL A 335 16.60 17.54 -0.82
CA VAL A 335 16.40 19.00 -0.74
C VAL A 335 17.73 19.75 -0.64
N ASP A 336 18.79 19.09 -0.20
CA ASP A 336 20.17 19.59 -0.15
C ASP A 336 20.90 19.52 -1.51
N GLY A 337 20.24 18.97 -2.53
CA GLY A 337 20.78 18.89 -3.89
C GLY A 337 21.58 17.63 -4.20
N ARG A 338 21.83 16.75 -3.22
CA ARG A 338 22.44 15.44 -3.49
C ARG A 338 21.42 14.52 -4.15
N THR A 339 21.88 13.59 -5.00
CA THR A 339 21.01 12.53 -5.47
C THR A 339 20.73 11.53 -4.36
N LEU A 340 19.53 10.97 -4.31
CA LEU A 340 19.15 9.86 -3.42
C LEU A 340 19.30 8.48 -4.10
N VAL A 341 19.87 8.47 -5.30
CA VAL A 341 20.31 7.23 -5.97
C VAL A 341 21.47 6.64 -5.19
N THR A 342 21.36 5.37 -4.85
CA THR A 342 22.38 4.57 -4.19
C THR A 342 22.59 3.27 -4.97
N LYS A 343 23.57 2.45 -4.61
CA LYS A 343 23.73 1.12 -5.22
C LYS A 343 22.48 0.25 -5.06
N MET A 344 21.76 0.40 -3.94
CA MET A 344 20.51 -0.34 -3.72
C MET A 344 19.42 0.05 -4.73
N SER A 345 19.44 1.26 -5.28
CA SER A 345 18.54 1.66 -6.37
C SER A 345 18.71 0.77 -7.61
N TYR A 346 19.95 0.44 -7.92
CA TYR A 346 20.29 -0.49 -9.01
C TYR A 346 19.89 -1.94 -8.65
N ARG A 347 20.21 -2.42 -7.42
CA ARG A 347 19.87 -3.78 -6.98
C ARG A 347 18.37 -4.07 -7.03
N TYR A 348 17.54 -3.09 -6.67
CA TYR A 348 16.08 -3.21 -6.77
C TYR A 348 15.61 -3.37 -8.21
N LEU A 349 16.06 -2.50 -9.11
CA LEU A 349 15.70 -2.60 -10.52
C LEU A 349 16.27 -3.87 -11.17
N HIS A 350 17.45 -4.33 -10.73
CA HIS A 350 18.09 -5.56 -11.23
C HIS A 350 17.30 -6.84 -10.91
N THR A 351 16.43 -6.81 -9.91
CA THR A 351 15.52 -7.94 -9.63
C THR A 351 14.59 -8.26 -10.82
N LEU A 352 14.33 -7.28 -11.70
CA LEU A 352 13.56 -7.48 -12.94
C LEU A 352 14.34 -8.29 -13.98
N GLU A 353 15.66 -8.26 -13.93
CA GLU A 353 16.52 -9.13 -14.73
C GLU A 353 16.66 -10.51 -14.06
N ASN A 354 16.92 -10.56 -12.74
CA ASN A 354 17.15 -11.80 -12.00
C ASN A 354 15.93 -12.73 -11.96
N MET A 355 14.71 -12.17 -11.87
CA MET A 355 13.46 -12.92 -11.71
C MET A 355 12.43 -12.62 -12.80
N GLY A 356 12.78 -11.81 -13.79
CA GLY A 356 11.88 -11.41 -14.87
C GLY A 356 10.84 -10.36 -14.47
N THR A 357 10.10 -9.91 -15.47
CA THR A 357 9.03 -8.90 -15.35
C THR A 357 7.89 -9.38 -14.47
N SER A 358 7.39 -8.51 -13.60
CA SER A 358 6.18 -8.73 -12.79
C SER A 358 5.38 -7.43 -12.68
N PRO A 359 4.05 -7.47 -12.65
CA PRO A 359 3.25 -6.26 -12.47
C PRO A 359 3.48 -5.60 -11.10
N GLU A 360 3.97 -6.36 -10.11
CA GLU A 360 4.25 -5.89 -8.77
C GLU A 360 5.55 -6.52 -8.22
N PRO A 361 6.28 -5.82 -7.35
CA PRO A 361 6.08 -4.42 -6.99
C PRO A 361 6.24 -3.47 -8.17
N ASN A 362 5.43 -2.40 -8.22
CA ASN A 362 5.60 -1.33 -9.19
C ASN A 362 6.84 -0.51 -8.80
N MET A 363 7.89 -0.58 -9.62
CA MET A 363 9.15 0.12 -9.38
C MET A 363 9.04 1.54 -9.93
N THR A 364 8.78 2.50 -9.03
CA THR A 364 8.58 3.91 -9.40
C THR A 364 9.86 4.70 -9.22
N VAL A 365 10.49 5.08 -10.31
CA VAL A 365 11.65 5.97 -10.31
C VAL A 365 11.17 7.42 -10.13
N LEU A 366 11.64 8.06 -9.07
CA LEU A 366 11.42 9.47 -8.80
C LEU A 366 12.37 10.28 -9.72
N TRP A 367 11.87 10.65 -10.89
CA TRP A 367 12.66 11.19 -11.97
C TRP A 367 12.96 12.67 -11.79
N SER A 368 14.25 13.01 -11.95
CA SER A 368 14.74 14.38 -12.10
C SER A 368 15.76 14.43 -13.23
N THR A 369 15.82 15.55 -13.92
CA THR A 369 16.87 15.80 -14.91
C THR A 369 18.28 15.80 -14.29
N ARG A 370 18.37 15.98 -12.97
CA ARG A 370 19.60 16.02 -12.16
C ARG A 370 20.08 14.66 -11.68
N LEU A 371 19.34 13.57 -11.93
CA LEU A 371 19.78 12.22 -11.60
C LEU A 371 21.10 11.87 -12.33
N PRO A 372 21.96 11.01 -11.73
CA PRO A 372 23.19 10.55 -12.38
C PRO A 372 22.94 9.95 -13.76
N GLU A 373 23.78 10.30 -14.74
CA GLU A 373 23.63 9.85 -16.13
C GLU A 373 23.66 8.31 -16.27
N ASN A 374 24.52 7.65 -15.49
CA ASN A 374 24.58 6.18 -15.50
C ASN A 374 23.28 5.57 -15.00
N PHE A 375 22.66 6.13 -13.95
CA PHE A 375 21.37 5.65 -13.45
C PHE A 375 20.25 5.91 -14.47
N LYS A 376 20.21 7.05 -15.13
CA LYS A 376 19.25 7.32 -16.22
C LYS A 376 19.37 6.31 -17.36
N LYS A 377 20.59 5.97 -17.78
CA LYS A 377 20.85 4.95 -18.79
C LYS A 377 20.39 3.57 -18.35
N PHE A 378 20.66 3.19 -17.10
CA PHE A 378 20.23 1.93 -16.52
C PHE A 378 18.70 1.85 -16.44
N CYS A 379 18.02 2.91 -16.00
CA CYS A 379 16.56 2.98 -16.01
C CYS A 379 15.99 2.85 -17.42
N ALA A 380 16.58 3.51 -18.42
CA ALA A 380 16.15 3.40 -19.81
C ALA A 380 16.32 1.97 -20.35
N LYS A 381 17.47 1.34 -20.09
CA LYS A 381 17.72 -0.08 -20.41
C LYS A 381 16.67 -0.99 -19.78
N THR A 382 16.37 -0.80 -18.50
CA THR A 382 15.34 -1.55 -17.79
C THR A 382 13.95 -1.33 -18.39
N SER A 383 13.59 -0.08 -18.76
CA SER A 383 12.30 0.23 -19.39
C SER A 383 12.11 -0.40 -20.76
N VAL A 384 13.19 -0.59 -21.52
CA VAL A 384 13.15 -1.30 -22.81
C VAL A 384 12.90 -2.80 -22.59
N ALA A 385 13.49 -3.37 -21.54
CA ALA A 385 13.40 -4.81 -21.24
C ALA A 385 12.13 -5.19 -20.45
N SER A 386 11.54 -4.27 -19.69
CA SER A 386 10.45 -4.56 -18.75
C SER A 386 9.48 -3.39 -18.64
N SER A 387 8.17 -3.71 -18.57
CA SER A 387 7.10 -2.74 -18.26
C SER A 387 6.84 -2.55 -16.76
N SER A 388 7.65 -3.16 -15.90
CA SER A 388 7.48 -3.10 -14.43
C SER A 388 8.11 -1.87 -13.77
N ILE A 389 8.54 -0.89 -14.54
CA ILE A 389 9.12 0.37 -14.11
C ILE A 389 8.24 1.53 -14.55
N GLN A 390 8.04 2.50 -13.66
CA GLN A 390 7.32 3.74 -13.97
C GLN A 390 8.12 4.93 -13.48
N TYR A 391 7.74 6.14 -13.92
CA TYR A 391 8.44 7.38 -13.59
C TYR A 391 7.48 8.41 -13.05
N GLU A 392 7.89 9.08 -11.97
CA GLU A 392 7.19 10.22 -11.38
C GLU A 392 8.08 11.45 -11.35
N ASN A 393 7.51 12.62 -11.56
CA ASN A 393 8.25 13.88 -11.61
C ASN A 393 8.68 14.30 -10.19
N ASP A 394 9.92 13.96 -9.81
CA ASP A 394 10.49 14.32 -8.51
C ASP A 394 10.66 15.82 -8.34
N ASP A 395 11.03 16.55 -9.41
CA ASP A 395 11.24 17.98 -9.34
C ASP A 395 9.97 18.75 -8.97
N LEU A 396 8.79 18.22 -9.35
CA LEU A 396 7.50 18.74 -8.94
C LEU A 396 7.11 18.26 -7.53
N MET A 397 7.16 16.94 -7.30
CA MET A 397 6.65 16.33 -6.04
C MET A 397 7.48 16.74 -4.83
N ARG A 398 8.79 16.87 -4.98
CA ARG A 398 9.70 17.31 -3.91
C ARG A 398 9.38 18.72 -3.37
N VAL A 399 8.81 19.59 -4.19
CA VAL A 399 8.41 20.94 -3.75
C VAL A 399 7.32 20.86 -2.67
N TYR A 400 6.43 19.88 -2.75
CA TYR A 400 5.30 19.72 -1.83
C TYR A 400 5.61 18.81 -0.64
N HIS A 401 6.42 17.77 -0.85
CA HIS A 401 6.58 16.69 0.13
C HIS A 401 8.01 16.60 0.73
N GLY A 402 8.96 17.43 0.26
CA GLY A 402 10.36 17.24 0.62
C GLY A 402 10.97 16.02 -0.07
N ASP A 403 11.99 15.42 0.54
CA ASP A 403 12.77 14.34 -0.07
C ASP A 403 12.52 12.94 0.53
N ASP A 404 11.63 12.82 1.52
CA ASP A 404 11.23 11.54 2.11
C ASP A 404 9.74 11.25 1.87
N TYR A 405 9.37 11.22 0.62
CA TYR A 405 8.03 10.83 0.19
C TYR A 405 8.08 9.55 -0.63
N GLY A 406 6.97 8.87 -0.66
CA GLY A 406 6.73 7.69 -1.51
C GLY A 406 5.48 7.87 -2.36
N ILE A 407 5.32 6.99 -3.35
CA ILE A 407 4.14 6.93 -4.19
C ILE A 407 3.24 5.82 -3.67
N ALA A 408 2.02 6.17 -3.30
CA ALA A 408 0.99 5.18 -3.00
C ALA A 408 0.20 4.86 -4.26
N CYS A 409 -0.01 3.58 -4.52
CA CYS A 409 -0.68 3.12 -5.73
C CYS A 409 0.15 3.48 -6.98
N CYS A 410 -0.45 4.20 -7.94
CA CYS A 410 0.19 4.56 -9.20
C CYS A 410 0.85 5.95 -9.18
N VAL A 411 0.22 6.96 -8.55
CA VAL A 411 0.66 8.37 -8.69
C VAL A 411 0.49 9.23 -7.43
N SER A 412 -0.01 8.69 -6.32
CA SER A 412 -0.32 9.51 -5.14
C SER A 412 0.90 9.70 -4.26
N SER A 413 1.51 10.87 -4.30
CA SER A 413 2.65 11.22 -3.46
C SER A 413 2.22 11.59 -2.04
N MET A 414 3.01 11.15 -1.03
CA MET A 414 2.84 11.51 0.38
C MET A 414 4.12 11.31 1.16
N ARG A 415 4.34 12.09 2.21
CA ARG A 415 5.45 11.88 3.15
C ARG A 415 5.23 10.61 3.95
N ILE A 416 6.22 9.71 3.93
CA ILE A 416 6.14 8.40 4.56
C ILE A 416 6.04 8.54 6.08
N GLY A 417 5.03 7.88 6.68
CA GLY A 417 4.79 7.93 8.11
C GLY A 417 4.32 9.28 8.67
N LYS A 418 4.05 10.28 7.83
CA LYS A 418 3.65 11.64 8.21
C LYS A 418 2.35 12.09 7.56
N GLU A 419 2.01 11.52 6.44
CA GLU A 419 0.82 11.87 5.66
C GLU A 419 0.01 10.63 5.32
N MET A 420 -1.28 10.82 5.17
CA MET A 420 -2.17 9.86 4.56
C MET A 420 -3.04 10.54 3.52
N GLN A 421 -3.50 9.78 2.56
CA GLN A 421 -4.41 10.25 1.55
C GLN A 421 -5.71 9.47 1.64
N PHE A 422 -6.80 10.17 1.90
CA PHE A 422 -8.12 9.57 1.77
C PHE A 422 -8.38 9.24 0.31
N PHE A 423 -8.51 7.94 0.04
CA PHE A 423 -8.77 7.46 -1.29
C PHE A 423 -10.10 8.01 -1.78
N GLY A 424 -10.07 8.75 -2.90
CA GLY A 424 -11.23 9.27 -3.57
C GLY A 424 -11.71 8.34 -4.67
N ALA A 425 -13.01 8.37 -4.90
CA ALA A 425 -13.62 7.80 -6.08
C ALA A 425 -13.34 8.66 -7.33
N ARG A 426 -13.93 8.31 -8.44
CA ARG A 426 -13.91 9.10 -9.67
C ARG A 426 -15.32 9.55 -10.02
N ALA A 427 -15.50 10.86 -10.19
CA ALA A 427 -16.70 11.43 -10.81
C ALA A 427 -16.58 11.28 -12.33
N ASN A 428 -17.57 10.66 -12.97
CA ASN A 428 -17.60 10.44 -14.41
C ASN A 428 -18.20 11.66 -15.11
N LEU A 429 -17.34 12.53 -15.64
CA LEU A 429 -17.73 13.78 -16.29
C LEU A 429 -18.49 13.53 -17.59
N ALA A 430 -18.14 12.49 -18.35
CA ALA A 430 -18.84 12.12 -19.57
C ALA A 430 -20.29 11.71 -19.28
N LYS A 431 -20.53 10.89 -18.24
CA LYS A 431 -21.91 10.59 -17.81
C LYS A 431 -22.62 11.82 -17.26
N CYS A 432 -21.89 12.72 -16.59
CA CYS A 432 -22.44 13.99 -16.13
C CYS A 432 -22.96 14.82 -17.31
N LEU A 433 -22.23 14.87 -18.44
CA LEU A 433 -22.70 15.52 -19.67
C LEU A 433 -23.90 14.81 -20.26
N LEU A 434 -23.91 13.47 -20.34
CA LEU A 434 -25.06 12.70 -20.80
C LEU A 434 -26.31 12.98 -19.95
N TYR A 435 -26.15 13.08 -18.63
CA TYR A 435 -27.26 13.44 -17.74
C TYR A 435 -27.74 14.88 -17.97
N ALA A 436 -26.83 15.80 -18.27
CA ALA A 436 -27.16 17.16 -18.65
C ALA A 436 -28.03 17.18 -19.91
N LEU A 437 -27.73 16.35 -20.90
CA LEU A 437 -28.50 16.22 -22.15
C LEU A 437 -29.82 15.48 -21.95
N ASN A 438 -29.85 14.43 -21.12
CA ASN A 438 -30.97 13.52 -20.97
C ASN A 438 -31.92 13.88 -19.80
N GLY A 439 -31.79 15.05 -19.19
CA GLY A 439 -32.65 15.47 -18.08
C GLY A 439 -32.44 14.66 -16.80
N GLY A 440 -31.19 14.19 -16.54
CA GLY A 440 -30.82 13.40 -15.37
C GLY A 440 -31.12 11.91 -15.47
N VAL A 441 -31.52 11.41 -16.65
CA VAL A 441 -31.82 10.00 -16.89
C VAL A 441 -30.54 9.26 -17.30
N ASP A 442 -30.25 8.14 -16.64
CA ASP A 442 -29.13 7.28 -16.98
C ASP A 442 -29.35 6.59 -18.34
N GLU A 443 -28.36 6.67 -19.20
CA GLU A 443 -28.44 6.16 -20.59
C GLU A 443 -28.48 4.63 -20.69
N VAL A 444 -27.99 3.92 -19.67
CA VAL A 444 -27.96 2.45 -19.61
C VAL A 444 -29.21 1.91 -18.93
N SER A 445 -29.44 2.29 -17.67
CA SER A 445 -30.56 1.75 -16.88
C SER A 445 -31.92 2.38 -17.19
N LYS A 446 -31.94 3.50 -17.92
CA LYS A 446 -33.13 4.32 -18.20
C LYS A 446 -33.85 4.86 -16.96
N LYS A 447 -33.15 4.88 -15.81
CA LYS A 447 -33.70 5.40 -14.56
C LYS A 447 -33.30 6.85 -14.34
N GLN A 448 -34.13 7.58 -13.62
CA GLN A 448 -33.80 8.91 -13.11
C GLN A 448 -32.76 8.76 -12.02
N VAL A 449 -31.54 9.23 -12.24
CA VAL A 449 -30.42 9.18 -11.30
C VAL A 449 -29.99 10.58 -10.86
N GLY A 450 -29.82 11.49 -11.82
CA GLY A 450 -29.54 12.90 -11.56
C GLY A 450 -30.81 13.74 -11.30
N PRO A 451 -30.67 15.02 -10.99
CA PRO A 451 -31.78 15.95 -10.88
C PRO A 451 -32.63 15.96 -12.14
N LYS A 452 -33.95 15.98 -11.95
CA LYS A 452 -34.89 15.99 -13.08
C LYS A 452 -35.06 17.41 -13.62
N TYR A 453 -34.89 17.57 -14.90
CA TYR A 453 -35.22 18.77 -15.63
C TYR A 453 -35.51 18.42 -17.10
N ARG A 454 -35.87 19.43 -17.92
CA ARG A 454 -36.16 19.20 -19.32
C ARG A 454 -34.89 18.77 -20.07
N ALA A 455 -34.94 17.63 -20.72
CA ALA A 455 -33.89 17.18 -21.62
C ALA A 455 -33.69 18.17 -22.78
N VAL A 456 -32.51 18.14 -23.38
CA VAL A 456 -32.25 18.86 -24.62
C VAL A 456 -33.01 18.16 -25.76
N GLU A 457 -33.76 18.92 -26.52
CA GLU A 457 -34.58 18.42 -27.65
C GLU A 457 -34.13 19.07 -28.95
N GLY A 458 -34.28 18.36 -30.06
CA GLY A 458 -33.98 18.86 -31.42
C GLY A 458 -32.70 18.25 -32.01
N ASP A 459 -32.40 18.64 -33.24
CA ASP A 459 -31.28 18.10 -34.04
C ASP A 459 -29.97 18.88 -33.83
N THR A 460 -30.00 19.96 -33.07
CA THR A 460 -28.85 20.82 -32.75
C THR A 460 -28.78 21.08 -31.26
N LEU A 461 -27.56 21.19 -30.76
CA LEU A 461 -27.28 21.55 -29.37
C LEU A 461 -26.99 23.05 -29.28
N ASP A 462 -27.72 23.76 -28.43
CA ASP A 462 -27.35 25.11 -28.03
C ASP A 462 -26.27 25.05 -26.98
N TYR A 463 -25.13 25.68 -27.24
CA TYR A 463 -23.96 25.62 -26.40
C TYR A 463 -24.22 26.17 -24.98
N ASP A 464 -24.87 27.33 -24.89
CA ASP A 464 -25.09 28.01 -23.61
C ASP A 464 -26.09 27.21 -22.74
N ASP A 465 -27.14 26.64 -23.36
CA ASP A 465 -28.08 25.75 -22.64
C ASP A 465 -27.40 24.48 -22.12
N VAL A 466 -26.59 23.83 -22.96
CA VAL A 466 -25.86 22.61 -22.56
C VAL A 466 -24.86 22.91 -21.43
N VAL A 467 -24.10 23.99 -21.56
CA VAL A 467 -23.09 24.38 -20.52
C VAL A 467 -23.79 24.74 -19.21
N ALA A 468 -24.90 25.45 -19.23
CA ALA A 468 -25.69 25.77 -18.04
C ALA A 468 -26.16 24.49 -17.32
N LYS A 469 -26.78 23.57 -18.06
CA LYS A 469 -27.24 22.28 -17.53
C LYS A 469 -26.09 21.41 -17.03
N TYR A 470 -24.97 21.39 -17.73
CA TYR A 470 -23.76 20.65 -17.31
C TYR A 470 -23.17 21.20 -16.02
N ASN A 471 -23.09 22.52 -15.87
CA ASN A 471 -22.62 23.15 -14.65
C ASN A 471 -23.51 22.83 -13.44
N ASP A 472 -24.84 22.85 -13.61
CA ASP A 472 -25.79 22.47 -12.57
C ASP A 472 -25.65 20.99 -12.19
N MET A 473 -25.47 20.12 -13.21
CA MET A 473 -25.26 18.70 -13.01
C MET A 473 -23.93 18.41 -12.29
N MET A 474 -22.83 19.10 -12.66
CA MET A 474 -21.54 18.98 -11.97
C MET A 474 -21.63 19.42 -10.51
N LYS A 475 -22.34 20.52 -10.23
CA LYS A 475 -22.53 21.00 -8.86
C LYS A 475 -23.29 19.98 -7.99
N TRP A 476 -24.34 19.37 -8.54
CA TRP A 476 -25.04 18.28 -7.88
C TRP A 476 -24.12 17.07 -7.66
N LEU A 477 -23.42 16.62 -8.70
CA LEU A 477 -22.52 15.46 -8.64
C LEU A 477 -21.42 15.67 -7.62
N ALA A 478 -20.82 16.85 -7.56
CA ALA A 478 -19.80 17.20 -6.56
C ALA A 478 -20.33 17.06 -5.12
N GLY A 479 -21.57 17.51 -4.87
CA GLY A 479 -22.22 17.35 -3.57
C GLY A 479 -22.41 15.88 -3.17
N VAL A 480 -22.95 15.06 -4.07
CA VAL A 480 -23.15 13.62 -3.83
C VAL A 480 -21.80 12.91 -3.64
N TYR A 481 -20.79 13.25 -4.46
CA TYR A 481 -19.44 12.71 -4.40
C TYR A 481 -18.78 12.97 -3.04
N VAL A 482 -18.72 14.23 -2.61
CA VAL A 482 -18.11 14.61 -1.34
C VAL A 482 -18.82 13.96 -0.15
N ASN A 483 -20.17 13.98 -0.16
CA ASN A 483 -20.95 13.37 0.91
C ASN A 483 -20.74 11.85 0.99
N SER A 484 -20.68 11.16 -0.15
CA SER A 484 -20.40 9.71 -0.18
C SER A 484 -19.03 9.40 0.40
N LEU A 485 -18.01 10.17 0.04
CA LEU A 485 -16.66 9.97 0.56
C LEU A 485 -16.53 10.32 2.04
N ASN A 486 -17.22 11.36 2.51
CA ASN A 486 -17.27 11.68 3.95
C ASN A 486 -17.83 10.52 4.78
N ILE A 487 -18.89 9.87 4.30
CA ILE A 487 -19.45 8.68 4.94
C ILE A 487 -18.41 7.55 4.99
N ILE A 488 -17.76 7.26 3.87
CA ILE A 488 -16.77 6.18 3.78
C ILE A 488 -15.60 6.43 4.73
N HIS A 489 -15.03 7.63 4.73
CA HIS A 489 -13.88 7.95 5.56
C HIS A 489 -14.22 8.00 7.05
N TYR A 490 -15.42 8.49 7.40
CA TYR A 490 -15.93 8.40 8.77
C TYR A 490 -16.03 6.94 9.24
N MET A 491 -16.53 6.04 8.39
CA MET A 491 -16.66 4.62 8.73
C MET A 491 -15.30 3.91 8.78
N HIS A 492 -14.31 4.29 7.97
CA HIS A 492 -12.94 3.83 8.13
C HIS A 492 -12.37 4.23 9.49
N ASP A 493 -12.50 5.50 9.87
CA ASP A 493 -12.03 5.98 11.16
C ASP A 493 -12.75 5.30 12.34
N LYS A 494 -14.07 5.09 12.21
CA LYS A 494 -14.89 4.50 13.27
C LYS A 494 -14.59 3.04 13.54
N TYR A 495 -14.31 2.27 12.50
CA TYR A 495 -14.08 0.82 12.60
C TYR A 495 -12.61 0.46 12.48
N CYS A 496 -11.73 1.41 12.74
CA CYS A 496 -10.26 1.37 12.72
C CYS A 496 -9.66 -0.04 12.77
N TYR A 497 -9.08 -0.49 11.68
CA TYR A 497 -8.43 -1.80 11.59
C TYR A 497 -7.03 -1.74 10.95
N GLU A 498 -6.50 -0.54 10.70
CA GLU A 498 -5.15 -0.28 10.20
C GLU A 498 -4.18 0.05 11.34
N ARG A 499 -4.25 -0.67 12.45
CA ARG A 499 -3.54 -0.36 13.70
C ARG A 499 -2.03 -0.31 13.52
N ILE A 500 -1.45 -1.30 12.83
CA ILE A 500 0.01 -1.36 12.63
C ILE A 500 0.51 -0.26 11.70
N GLN A 501 -0.21 0.06 10.62
CA GLN A 501 0.18 1.18 9.77
C GLN A 501 0.15 2.50 10.54
N MET A 502 -0.86 2.73 11.38
CA MET A 502 -0.95 3.92 12.21
C MET A 502 0.09 3.95 13.33
N ALA A 503 0.49 2.79 13.88
CA ALA A 503 1.61 2.69 14.82
C ALA A 503 2.94 3.15 14.20
N LEU A 504 3.08 3.02 12.88
CA LEU A 504 4.25 3.43 12.11
C LEU A 504 4.11 4.83 11.47
N HIS A 505 3.22 5.66 12.02
CA HIS A 505 3.05 7.07 11.68
C HIS A 505 3.38 7.98 12.87
N ASP A 506 3.64 9.24 12.56
CA ASP A 506 3.73 10.30 13.57
C ASP A 506 2.38 10.50 14.27
N LYS A 507 2.39 11.08 15.48
CA LYS A 507 1.17 11.36 16.23
C LYS A 507 0.21 12.28 15.47
N HIS A 508 0.73 13.26 14.77
CA HIS A 508 -0.04 14.22 13.99
C HIS A 508 0.12 13.93 12.49
N VAL A 509 -0.84 13.21 11.94
CA VAL A 509 -0.86 12.85 10.52
C VAL A 509 -1.55 13.93 9.71
N HIS A 510 -0.85 14.46 8.69
CA HIS A 510 -1.48 15.36 7.73
C HIS A 510 -2.36 14.55 6.76
N ARG A 511 -3.62 14.99 6.59
CA ARG A 511 -4.63 14.27 5.80
C ARG A 511 -4.88 14.99 4.48
N TRP A 512 -4.69 14.29 3.39
CA TRP A 512 -5.05 14.74 2.04
C TRP A 512 -6.34 14.07 1.59
N PHE A 513 -7.12 14.77 0.78
CA PHE A 513 -8.29 14.23 0.11
C PHE A 513 -7.99 14.05 -1.37
N ALA A 514 -7.90 12.80 -1.84
CA ALA A 514 -7.63 12.47 -3.23
C ALA A 514 -8.93 12.44 -4.03
N THR A 515 -9.29 13.54 -4.63
CA THR A 515 -10.41 13.59 -5.59
C THR A 515 -9.99 13.03 -6.94
N GLY A 516 -10.93 12.40 -7.66
CA GLY A 516 -10.71 11.84 -8.99
C GLY A 516 -11.82 12.19 -9.96
N ILE A 517 -11.45 12.34 -11.23
CA ILE A 517 -12.37 12.51 -12.35
C ILE A 517 -12.05 11.49 -13.43
N ALA A 518 -13.06 11.16 -14.24
CA ALA A 518 -12.93 10.35 -15.44
C ALA A 518 -13.67 11.02 -16.59
N GLY A 519 -13.18 10.81 -17.82
CA GLY A 519 -13.85 11.31 -19.04
C GLY A 519 -13.62 12.79 -19.34
N LEU A 520 -12.60 13.44 -18.73
CA LEU A 520 -12.29 14.85 -19.01
C LEU A 520 -11.98 15.09 -20.50
N SER A 521 -11.30 14.17 -21.17
CA SER A 521 -10.98 14.26 -22.59
C SER A 521 -12.18 14.06 -23.53
N VAL A 522 -13.33 13.67 -23.00
CA VAL A 522 -14.58 13.45 -23.77
C VAL A 522 -15.46 14.68 -23.73
N VAL A 523 -15.42 15.43 -22.65
CA VAL A 523 -16.20 16.66 -22.43
C VAL A 523 -15.37 17.90 -22.69
#